data_8182cc1666262a7d491377f5408eaaf6
#
_entry.id   8182cc1666262a7d491377f5408eaaf6
#
_cell.length_a   1.000
_cell.length_b   1.000
_cell.length_c   1.000
_cell.angle_alpha   90.00
_cell.angle_beta   90.00
_cell.angle_gamma   90.00
#
_symmetry.space_group_name_H-M   'P 1'
#
loop_
_entity.id
_entity.type
_entity.pdbx_description
1 polymer ?
#
loop_
_entity_poly.entity_id
_entity_poly.type
_entity_poly.pdbx_seq_one_letter_code
_entity_poly.pdbx_strand_id
1 'polypeptide(L)'
;MRNHDVPGFIRKFLLSVHRRAVAAHRAFLCATLLPASPAATLAQSPQGGASFPVGIRELEYIDPHEGGRHLTLSVFYPAAIRERPAAPFVMPFFTKLNLYKDAEPAFGTSKHALVMFSHGRGSNGLYYAWFAEFLAAHGYIVAALNHYRANTYDSTIAYLANKLWQRPRDIGLSISFLLNDPFWGKSIDADRIGVAGHSQGGFTALWVGGARINPEKYLAFQRGWRNNQMVPEYLRNELPLDAAPALDVHDKRVKAVFAMAPGIVQAFGMDEAGLRQLTVPTYITVGAGDTQAPPKHNAEFAARHIPHAELYVIPGRVDHDIFINECIEDGRNVFPLACIDAPGIDRGKIHASIGDAALKFYDASLNVPRGK
;
A
#
# COMPACT_ATOMS: atom_id res chain seq x y z
N MET A 1 -27.24 -16.94 -25.62
CA MET A 1 -26.36 -15.88 -25.06
C MET A 1 -26.12 -16.23 -23.59
N ARG A 2 -24.97 -16.74 -23.25
CA ARG A 2 -24.68 -17.21 -21.88
C ARG A 2 -24.25 -16.00 -21.04
N ASN A 3 -24.99 -15.74 -19.96
CA ASN A 3 -24.63 -14.75 -18.93
C ASN A 3 -23.29 -15.15 -18.33
N HIS A 4 -22.26 -14.38 -18.57
CA HIS A 4 -21.03 -14.47 -17.78
C HIS A 4 -21.32 -13.83 -16.42
N ASP A 5 -21.37 -14.65 -15.39
CA ASP A 5 -21.52 -14.24 -13.99
C ASP A 5 -20.44 -13.22 -13.63
N VAL A 6 -20.88 -12.01 -13.35
CA VAL A 6 -20.04 -11.01 -12.66
C VAL A 6 -19.80 -11.56 -11.25
N PRO A 7 -18.55 -11.71 -10.80
CA PRO A 7 -18.28 -12.25 -9.48
C PRO A 7 -19.08 -11.52 -8.41
N GLY A 8 -19.75 -12.26 -7.54
CA GLY A 8 -20.67 -11.75 -6.50
C GLY A 8 -20.05 -10.71 -5.54
N PHE A 9 -18.76 -10.55 -5.60
CA PHE A 9 -17.91 -9.58 -4.94
C PHE A 9 -18.25 -8.11 -5.25
N ILE A 10 -18.45 -7.75 -6.53
CA ILE A 10 -18.78 -6.36 -6.92
C ILE A 10 -20.13 -5.94 -6.29
N ARG A 11 -21.09 -6.85 -6.23
CA ARG A 11 -22.41 -6.59 -5.63
C ARG A 11 -22.35 -6.32 -4.12
N LYS A 12 -21.56 -7.10 -3.37
CA LYS A 12 -21.40 -6.92 -1.91
C LYS A 12 -20.63 -5.65 -1.55
N PHE A 13 -19.62 -5.31 -2.35
CA PHE A 13 -18.75 -4.17 -2.09
C PHE A 13 -19.43 -2.82 -2.34
N LEU A 14 -20.18 -2.66 -3.45
CA LEU A 14 -20.91 -1.43 -3.77
C LEU A 14 -22.01 -1.11 -2.74
N LEU A 15 -22.72 -2.14 -2.25
CA LEU A 15 -23.75 -1.96 -1.22
C LEU A 15 -23.16 -1.65 0.17
N SER A 16 -21.96 -2.12 0.46
CA SER A 16 -21.27 -1.92 1.74
C SER A 16 -20.73 -0.48 1.88
N VAL A 17 -20.12 0.06 0.85
CA VAL A 17 -19.51 1.40 0.88
C VAL A 17 -20.56 2.51 1.07
N HIS A 18 -21.69 2.43 0.36
CA HIS A 18 -22.74 3.47 0.44
C HIS A 18 -23.43 3.56 1.80
N ARG A 19 -23.59 2.42 2.49
CA ARG A 19 -24.19 2.41 3.85
C ARG A 19 -23.23 2.88 4.95
N ARG A 20 -21.91 2.77 4.74
CA ARG A 20 -20.88 3.08 5.76
C ARG A 20 -20.46 4.55 5.80
N ALA A 21 -20.48 5.25 4.68
CA ALA A 21 -20.20 6.69 4.66
C ALA A 21 -21.19 7.49 5.51
N VAL A 22 -22.44 7.05 5.59
CA VAL A 22 -23.49 7.70 6.40
C VAL A 22 -23.37 7.40 7.90
N ALA A 23 -22.88 6.21 8.28
CA ALA A 23 -22.73 5.84 9.69
C ALA A 23 -21.52 6.54 10.37
N ALA A 24 -20.44 6.75 9.65
CA ALA A 24 -19.23 7.38 10.20
C ALA A 24 -19.43 8.85 10.59
N HIS A 25 -20.37 9.58 9.98
CA HIS A 25 -20.64 10.99 10.29
C HIS A 25 -21.45 11.24 11.58
N ARG A 26 -22.04 10.21 12.18
CA ARG A 26 -22.84 10.35 13.40
C ARG A 26 -22.10 10.02 14.70
N ALA A 27 -20.91 9.45 14.65
CA ALA A 27 -20.15 9.02 15.83
C ALA A 27 -19.19 10.10 16.42
N PHE A 28 -19.16 11.32 15.88
CA PHE A 28 -18.16 12.33 16.26
C PHE A 28 -18.57 13.28 17.41
N LEU A 29 -19.69 13.04 18.08
CA LEU A 29 -20.21 13.91 19.16
C LEU A 29 -20.53 13.08 20.41
N CYS A 30 -19.52 12.58 21.12
CA CYS A 30 -19.53 12.36 22.59
C CYS A 30 -18.21 11.69 23.03
N ALA A 31 -17.24 12.47 23.47
CA ALA A 31 -16.12 11.98 24.26
C ALA A 31 -16.12 12.67 25.61
N THR A 32 -16.63 11.98 26.62
CA THR A 32 -16.45 12.32 28.03
C THR A 32 -15.21 11.62 28.58
N LEU A 33 -14.44 12.38 29.34
CA LEU A 33 -13.21 12.02 30.05
C LEU A 33 -13.41 10.85 31.02
N LEU A 34 -12.50 9.87 30.98
CA LEU A 34 -12.29 8.88 32.03
C LEU A 34 -10.79 8.75 32.38
N PRO A 35 -10.46 8.32 33.62
CA PRO A 35 -9.14 8.53 34.22
C PRO A 35 -8.09 7.48 33.88
N ALA A 36 -6.83 7.86 34.08
CA ALA A 36 -5.63 7.06 33.85
C ALA A 36 -5.53 5.81 34.73
N SER A 37 -5.05 4.73 34.16
CA SER A 37 -4.55 3.52 34.84
C SER A 37 -3.40 2.85 34.09
N PRO A 38 -2.62 1.94 34.72
CA PRO A 38 -1.16 2.04 34.75
C PRO A 38 -0.39 1.30 33.65
N ALA A 39 0.91 1.57 33.63
CA ALA A 39 1.97 1.06 32.77
C ALA A 39 1.77 -0.37 32.23
N ALA A 40 1.65 -0.47 30.88
CA ALA A 40 1.78 -1.73 30.18
C ALA A 40 3.24 -2.04 29.90
N THR A 41 3.68 -3.18 30.34
CA THR A 41 4.99 -3.79 30.14
C THR A 41 5.32 -3.89 28.65
N LEU A 42 6.45 -3.34 28.24
CA LEU A 42 6.96 -3.46 26.87
C LEU A 42 7.24 -4.92 26.52
N ALA A 43 6.61 -5.43 25.50
CA ALA A 43 6.95 -6.71 24.91
C ALA A 43 8.32 -6.58 24.22
N GLN A 44 9.28 -7.41 24.62
CA GLN A 44 10.61 -7.49 24.03
C GLN A 44 10.54 -8.07 22.63
N SER A 45 11.09 -7.36 21.64
CA SER A 45 11.29 -7.84 20.27
C SER A 45 12.40 -8.87 20.18
N PRO A 46 12.36 -9.81 19.21
CA PRO A 46 13.42 -10.81 19.02
C PRO A 46 14.72 -10.18 18.50
N GLN A 47 15.80 -10.80 18.86
CA GLN A 47 17.20 -10.40 18.69
C GLN A 47 17.62 -10.11 17.23
N GLY A 48 18.36 -8.98 17.05
CA GLY A 48 19.20 -8.76 15.89
C GLY A 48 19.20 -7.34 15.34
N GLY A 49 19.84 -6.40 16.02
CA GLY A 49 20.02 -5.02 15.56
C GLY A 49 19.21 -4.01 16.39
N ALA A 50 19.80 -2.86 16.70
CA ALA A 50 19.13 -1.82 17.46
C ALA A 50 17.89 -1.31 16.68
N SER A 51 16.70 -1.56 17.22
CA SER A 51 15.43 -1.06 16.68
C SER A 51 15.26 0.41 17.08
N PHE A 52 15.02 1.28 16.10
CA PHE A 52 14.74 2.69 16.35
C PHE A 52 13.27 2.89 16.79
N PRO A 53 12.98 3.85 17.69
CA PRO A 53 11.64 4.44 17.73
C PRO A 53 11.29 4.98 16.36
N VAL A 54 10.00 5.03 16.02
CA VAL A 54 9.57 5.46 14.68
C VAL A 54 8.83 6.79 14.75
N GLY A 55 9.36 7.78 14.05
CA GLY A 55 8.69 9.05 13.81
C GLY A 55 7.73 8.91 12.63
N ILE A 56 6.59 9.62 12.70
CA ILE A 56 5.68 9.80 11.58
C ILE A 56 5.46 11.28 11.31
N ARG A 57 5.52 11.68 10.04
CA ARG A 57 5.23 13.04 9.60
C ARG A 57 4.33 13.03 8.38
N GLU A 58 3.28 13.83 8.43
CA GLU A 58 2.38 14.04 7.29
C GLU A 58 2.93 15.15 6.41
N LEU A 59 3.02 14.87 5.11
CA LEU A 59 3.43 15.83 4.09
C LEU A 59 2.34 15.97 3.05
N GLU A 60 2.24 17.15 2.46
CA GLU A 60 1.33 17.44 1.37
C GLU A 60 2.06 18.21 0.28
N TYR A 61 1.76 17.89 -0.97
CA TYR A 61 2.23 18.68 -2.10
C TYR A 61 1.19 18.68 -3.24
N ILE A 62 1.31 19.69 -4.11
CA ILE A 62 0.43 19.84 -5.25
C ILE A 62 1.20 19.48 -6.51
N ASP A 63 0.67 18.55 -7.32
CA ASP A 63 1.16 18.29 -8.67
C ASP A 63 0.78 19.46 -9.57
N PRO A 64 1.74 20.26 -10.06
CA PRO A 64 1.44 21.45 -10.86
C PRO A 64 0.97 21.13 -12.29
N HIS A 65 1.13 19.87 -12.74
CA HIS A 65 0.93 19.52 -14.14
C HIS A 65 -0.51 19.11 -14.50
N GLU A 66 -1.36 18.77 -13.53
CA GLU A 66 -2.74 18.30 -13.78
C GLU A 66 -3.75 18.94 -12.82
N GLY A 67 -4.05 20.21 -13.00
CA GLY A 67 -5.16 20.87 -12.33
C GLY A 67 -5.07 20.96 -10.81
N GLY A 68 -3.86 20.92 -10.25
CA GLY A 68 -3.65 21.08 -8.82
C GLY A 68 -4.05 19.83 -8.03
N ARG A 69 -3.60 18.64 -8.46
CA ARG A 69 -3.82 17.38 -7.72
C ARG A 69 -3.09 17.42 -6.38
N HIS A 70 -3.84 17.32 -5.28
CA HIS A 70 -3.29 17.22 -3.94
C HIS A 70 -2.87 15.77 -3.63
N LEU A 71 -1.60 15.58 -3.29
CA LEU A 71 -1.03 14.31 -2.89
C LEU A 71 -0.53 14.42 -1.46
N THR A 72 -0.91 13.47 -0.60
CA THR A 72 -0.47 13.42 0.79
C THR A 72 0.35 12.18 1.05
N LEU A 73 1.38 12.31 1.89
CA LEU A 73 2.30 11.27 2.27
C LEU A 73 2.34 11.16 3.80
N SER A 74 2.18 9.96 4.32
CA SER A 74 2.59 9.64 5.70
C SER A 74 4.01 9.08 5.63
N VAL A 75 4.99 9.84 6.11
CA VAL A 75 6.41 9.45 6.09
C VAL A 75 6.82 8.91 7.45
N PHE A 76 7.27 7.66 7.46
CA PHE A 76 7.77 6.95 8.64
C PHE A 76 9.30 6.89 8.57
N TYR A 77 9.96 7.14 9.69
CA TYR A 77 11.42 7.26 9.73
C TYR A 77 12.01 6.90 11.10
N PRO A 78 13.28 6.49 11.15
CA PRO A 78 13.99 6.29 12.41
C PRO A 78 13.99 7.56 13.25
N ALA A 79 13.53 7.50 14.50
CA ALA A 79 13.48 8.62 15.41
C ALA A 79 14.54 8.52 16.51
N ALA A 80 15.01 9.66 16.98
CA ALA A 80 15.95 9.75 18.09
C ALA A 80 15.23 9.53 19.44
N ILE A 81 15.89 8.82 20.34
CA ILE A 81 15.47 8.72 21.73
C ILE A 81 15.77 10.07 22.41
N ARG A 82 14.77 10.71 22.99
CA ARG A 82 14.88 11.96 23.70
C ARG A 82 14.33 11.82 25.13
N GLU A 83 14.82 12.66 26.04
CA GLU A 83 14.29 12.74 27.42
C GLU A 83 12.80 13.11 27.47
N ARG A 84 12.34 13.91 26.49
CA ARG A 84 10.90 14.19 26.27
C ARG A 84 10.48 13.53 24.96
N PRO A 85 9.84 12.38 25.02
CA PRO A 85 9.34 11.72 23.83
C PRO A 85 8.27 12.57 23.14
N ALA A 86 8.25 12.51 21.81
CA ALA A 86 7.17 13.12 21.03
C ALA A 86 5.83 12.45 21.37
N ALA A 87 4.73 13.13 21.04
CA ALA A 87 3.39 12.59 21.27
C ALA A 87 3.18 11.29 20.50
N PRO A 88 2.59 10.26 21.12
CA PRO A 88 2.26 9.03 20.41
C PRO A 88 1.24 9.32 19.30
N PHE A 89 1.44 8.70 18.15
CA PHE A 89 0.48 8.73 17.05
C PHE A 89 -0.46 7.53 17.19
N VAL A 90 -1.74 7.78 17.34
CA VAL A 90 -2.76 6.74 17.54
C VAL A 90 -3.76 6.78 16.39
N MET A 91 -4.01 5.63 15.80
CA MET A 91 -5.00 5.47 14.74
C MET A 91 -6.28 4.87 15.33
N PRO A 92 -7.45 5.47 15.10
CA PRO A 92 -8.72 4.87 15.46
C PRO A 92 -8.89 3.49 14.82
N PHE A 93 -9.56 2.55 15.52
CA PHE A 93 -9.89 1.21 15.03
C PHE A 93 -8.75 0.20 14.94
N PHE A 94 -7.49 0.65 15.05
CA PHE A 94 -6.32 -0.23 14.93
C PHE A 94 -5.55 -0.37 16.24
N THR A 95 -4.86 -1.50 16.37
CA THR A 95 -3.93 -1.75 17.46
C THR A 95 -2.85 -0.66 17.46
N LYS A 96 -2.47 -0.21 18.64
CA LYS A 96 -1.46 0.83 18.81
C LYS A 96 -0.10 0.33 18.30
N LEU A 97 0.49 1.12 17.41
CA LEU A 97 1.87 1.00 16.97
C LEU A 97 2.79 1.93 17.76
N ASN A 98 4.10 1.71 17.69
CA ASN A 98 5.10 2.55 18.37
C ASN A 98 5.50 3.75 17.48
N LEU A 99 4.52 4.58 17.15
CA LEU A 99 4.65 5.74 16.29
C LEU A 99 4.59 7.03 17.11
N TYR A 100 5.45 7.98 16.77
CA TYR A 100 5.55 9.26 17.45
C TYR A 100 5.44 10.41 16.43
N LYS A 101 4.44 11.27 16.64
CA LYS A 101 4.16 12.37 15.71
C LYS A 101 5.29 13.38 15.73
N ASP A 102 5.80 13.73 14.55
CA ASP A 102 6.86 14.74 14.33
C ASP A 102 8.09 14.57 15.21
N ALA A 103 8.40 13.31 15.59
CA ALA A 103 9.59 13.01 16.39
C ALA A 103 10.88 13.49 15.70
N GLU A 104 11.88 13.83 16.51
CA GLU A 104 13.21 14.18 15.98
C GLU A 104 13.81 12.99 15.23
N PRO A 105 14.24 13.15 13.97
CA PRO A 105 14.86 12.05 13.24
C PRO A 105 16.22 11.62 13.83
N ALA A 106 16.48 10.31 13.78
CA ALA A 106 17.77 9.73 14.10
C ALA A 106 18.70 9.62 12.88
N PHE A 107 18.61 10.60 11.97
CA PHE A 107 19.46 10.61 10.79
C PHE A 107 20.89 10.97 11.16
N GLY A 108 21.81 10.01 11.00
CA GLY A 108 23.22 10.24 11.13
C GLY A 108 23.80 10.92 9.87
N THR A 109 25.08 10.66 9.60
CA THR A 109 25.73 11.12 8.36
C THR A 109 25.41 10.23 7.15
N SER A 110 24.91 9.01 7.38
CA SER A 110 24.56 8.06 6.32
C SER A 110 23.15 8.29 5.79
N LYS A 111 23.00 8.16 4.48
CA LYS A 111 21.70 8.22 3.83
C LYS A 111 20.92 6.92 4.01
N HIS A 112 19.59 7.03 4.08
CA HIS A 112 18.66 5.93 4.26
C HIS A 112 18.03 5.49 2.94
N ALA A 113 17.78 4.21 2.79
CA ALA A 113 16.96 3.70 1.68
C ALA A 113 15.52 4.16 1.86
N LEU A 114 14.87 4.48 0.74
CA LEU A 114 13.45 4.87 0.67
C LEU A 114 12.61 3.71 0.18
N VAL A 115 11.49 3.45 0.84
CA VAL A 115 10.42 2.57 0.34
C VAL A 115 9.14 3.39 0.16
N MET A 116 8.67 3.50 -1.09
CA MET A 116 7.35 4.07 -1.36
C MET A 116 6.28 3.01 -1.15
N PHE A 117 5.15 3.36 -0.56
CA PHE A 117 4.05 2.43 -0.36
C PHE A 117 2.76 2.91 -1.04
N SER A 118 2.17 2.06 -1.88
CA SER A 118 0.89 2.28 -2.55
C SER A 118 -0.20 1.42 -1.93
N HIS A 119 -1.26 2.06 -1.43
CA HIS A 119 -2.39 1.39 -0.78
C HIS A 119 -3.34 0.68 -1.77
N GLY A 120 -4.21 -0.19 -1.27
CA GLY A 120 -5.28 -0.85 -2.02
C GLY A 120 -6.33 0.14 -2.54
N ARG A 121 -7.27 -0.34 -3.37
CA ARG A 121 -8.36 0.47 -3.92
C ARG A 121 -9.24 1.05 -2.80
N GLY A 122 -9.44 2.37 -2.80
CA GLY A 122 -10.28 3.05 -1.82
C GLY A 122 -9.77 3.00 -0.37
N SER A 123 -8.49 2.60 -0.18
CA SER A 123 -7.80 2.55 1.11
C SER A 123 -6.98 3.82 1.33
N ASN A 124 -6.07 3.83 2.28
CA ASN A 124 -5.09 4.89 2.51
C ASN A 124 -3.77 4.32 3.05
N GLY A 125 -2.73 5.15 3.07
CA GLY A 125 -1.39 4.74 3.49
C GLY A 125 -1.32 4.28 4.94
N LEU A 126 -2.07 4.90 5.84
CA LEU A 126 -2.06 4.59 7.27
C LEU A 126 -2.64 3.21 7.60
N TYR A 127 -3.44 2.60 6.71
CA TYR A 127 -3.95 1.24 6.93
C TYR A 127 -2.86 0.17 6.86
N TYR A 128 -1.66 0.54 6.40
CA TYR A 128 -0.48 -0.32 6.28
C TYR A 128 0.68 0.17 7.16
N ALA A 129 0.37 0.96 8.18
CA ALA A 129 1.37 1.56 9.04
C ALA A 129 2.24 0.54 9.80
N TRP A 130 1.73 -0.67 10.07
CA TRP A 130 2.52 -1.77 10.65
C TRP A 130 3.76 -2.11 9.81
N PHE A 131 3.60 -2.16 8.48
CA PHE A 131 4.69 -2.46 7.55
C PHE A 131 5.69 -1.31 7.47
N ALA A 132 5.17 -0.08 7.43
CA ALA A 132 6.00 1.12 7.41
C ALA A 132 6.77 1.32 8.72
N GLU A 133 6.11 1.10 9.87
CA GLU A 133 6.75 1.12 11.19
C GLU A 133 7.86 0.08 11.27
N PHE A 134 7.57 -1.17 10.86
CA PHE A 134 8.56 -2.24 10.91
C PHE A 134 9.83 -1.88 10.14
N LEU A 135 9.73 -1.44 8.89
CA LEU A 135 10.90 -1.06 8.09
C LEU A 135 11.60 0.19 8.64
N ALA A 136 10.85 1.20 9.10
CA ALA A 136 11.42 2.41 9.66
C ALA A 136 12.18 2.13 10.98
N ALA A 137 11.66 1.22 11.81
CA ALA A 137 12.37 0.74 13.00
C ALA A 137 13.73 0.08 12.67
N HIS A 138 13.87 -0.40 11.43
CA HIS A 138 15.10 -1.00 10.92
C HIS A 138 15.92 -0.07 10.01
N GLY A 139 15.67 1.24 10.08
CA GLY A 139 16.53 2.24 9.44
C GLY A 139 16.12 2.69 8.04
N TYR A 140 14.95 2.29 7.55
CA TYR A 140 14.39 2.78 6.29
C TYR A 140 13.62 4.10 6.49
N ILE A 141 13.49 4.88 5.44
CA ILE A 141 12.45 5.89 5.32
C ILE A 141 11.33 5.25 4.49
N VAL A 142 10.09 5.25 5.00
CA VAL A 142 8.95 4.69 4.28
C VAL A 142 7.92 5.79 4.05
N ALA A 143 7.53 6.02 2.79
CA ALA A 143 6.55 7.04 2.45
C ALA A 143 5.28 6.37 1.89
N ALA A 144 4.22 6.35 2.69
CA ALA A 144 2.93 5.81 2.32
C ALA A 144 2.07 6.91 1.70
N LEU A 145 1.76 6.76 0.42
CA LEU A 145 1.05 7.75 -0.39
C LEU A 145 -0.46 7.57 -0.30
N ASN A 146 -1.21 8.67 -0.24
CA ASN A 146 -2.64 8.70 -0.54
C ASN A 146 -2.85 9.21 -1.96
N HIS A 147 -3.30 8.32 -2.86
CA HIS A 147 -3.54 8.67 -4.25
C HIS A 147 -4.69 9.66 -4.40
N TYR A 148 -4.50 10.66 -5.24
CA TYR A 148 -5.48 11.72 -5.46
C TYR A 148 -6.85 11.16 -5.88
N ARG A 149 -7.90 11.52 -5.13
CA ARG A 149 -9.30 11.10 -5.33
C ARG A 149 -9.51 9.59 -5.51
N ALA A 150 -8.54 8.77 -5.08
CA ALA A 150 -8.58 7.32 -5.17
C ALA A 150 -8.29 6.63 -3.82
N ASN A 151 -8.54 7.33 -2.72
CA ASN A 151 -8.27 6.90 -1.35
C ASN A 151 -9.54 6.88 -0.47
N THR A 152 -9.41 6.54 0.81
CA THR A 152 -10.54 6.45 1.76
C THR A 152 -11.25 7.80 1.99
N TYR A 153 -10.53 8.90 1.89
CA TYR A 153 -11.08 10.25 2.16
C TYR A 153 -11.82 10.81 0.94
N ASP A 154 -11.33 10.51 -0.26
CA ASP A 154 -11.98 10.80 -1.52
C ASP A 154 -11.75 9.63 -2.49
N SER A 155 -12.81 8.89 -2.78
CA SER A 155 -12.78 7.72 -3.66
C SER A 155 -13.42 7.97 -5.03
N THR A 156 -13.59 9.23 -5.42
CA THR A 156 -14.33 9.64 -6.63
C THR A 156 -13.83 8.94 -7.90
N ILE A 157 -12.50 8.75 -8.03
CA ILE A 157 -11.90 8.09 -9.20
C ILE A 157 -11.34 6.70 -8.90
N ALA A 158 -11.53 6.17 -7.69
CA ALA A 158 -10.94 4.88 -7.27
C ALA A 158 -11.37 3.70 -8.15
N TYR A 159 -12.51 3.81 -8.80
CA TYR A 159 -13.08 2.79 -9.68
C TYR A 159 -12.90 3.08 -11.17
N LEU A 160 -12.29 4.21 -11.54
CA LEU A 160 -12.06 4.58 -12.92
C LEU A 160 -10.83 3.87 -13.48
N ALA A 161 -11.05 2.84 -14.31
CA ALA A 161 -9.96 2.09 -14.91
C ALA A 161 -9.02 2.96 -15.75
N ASN A 162 -9.57 3.95 -16.46
CA ASN A 162 -8.80 4.90 -17.27
C ASN A 162 -7.94 5.89 -16.46
N LYS A 163 -8.09 5.92 -15.13
CA LYS A 163 -7.26 6.76 -14.23
C LYS A 163 -6.19 5.97 -13.47
N LEU A 164 -6.17 4.64 -13.59
CA LEU A 164 -5.23 3.80 -12.83
C LEU A 164 -3.75 4.11 -13.11
N TRP A 165 -3.43 4.59 -14.32
CA TRP A 165 -2.08 5.01 -14.69
C TRP A 165 -1.56 6.20 -13.86
N GLN A 166 -2.45 6.95 -13.22
CA GLN A 166 -2.05 8.05 -12.34
C GLN A 166 -1.35 7.53 -11.08
N ARG A 167 -1.69 6.32 -10.61
CA ARG A 167 -1.11 5.77 -9.37
C ARG A 167 0.41 5.54 -9.46
N PRO A 168 0.96 4.85 -10.46
CA PRO A 168 2.40 4.75 -10.61
C PRO A 168 3.06 6.11 -10.88
N ARG A 169 2.40 7.02 -11.60
CA ARG A 169 2.88 8.40 -11.76
C ARG A 169 2.97 9.14 -10.41
N ASP A 170 1.98 8.99 -9.54
CA ASP A 170 1.99 9.59 -8.20
C ASP A 170 3.20 9.12 -7.39
N ILE A 171 3.59 7.84 -7.51
CA ILE A 171 4.82 7.31 -6.89
C ILE A 171 6.05 8.07 -7.41
N GLY A 172 6.22 8.18 -8.72
CA GLY A 172 7.36 8.91 -9.32
C GLY A 172 7.42 10.38 -8.93
N LEU A 173 6.27 11.05 -8.88
CA LEU A 173 6.17 12.44 -8.41
C LEU A 173 6.55 12.57 -6.92
N SER A 174 6.07 11.63 -6.08
CA SER A 174 6.40 11.62 -4.65
C SER A 174 7.88 11.37 -4.40
N ILE A 175 8.52 10.48 -5.17
CA ILE A 175 9.97 10.29 -5.12
C ILE A 175 10.69 11.61 -5.45
N SER A 176 10.26 12.29 -6.52
CA SER A 176 10.86 13.58 -6.91
C SER A 176 10.65 14.66 -5.85
N PHE A 177 9.46 14.74 -5.27
CA PHE A 177 9.15 15.66 -4.19
C PHE A 177 10.08 15.44 -2.98
N LEU A 178 10.19 14.19 -2.50
CA LEU A 178 11.03 13.86 -1.35
C LEU A 178 12.53 14.11 -1.62
N LEU A 179 13.03 13.79 -2.80
CA LEU A 179 14.43 13.98 -3.15
C LEU A 179 14.80 15.48 -3.31
N ASN A 180 13.86 16.31 -3.72
CA ASN A 180 14.04 17.76 -3.87
C ASN A 180 13.77 18.53 -2.57
N ASP A 181 13.13 17.92 -1.59
CA ASP A 181 12.89 18.54 -0.29
C ASP A 181 14.21 18.77 0.46
N PRO A 182 14.47 19.99 1.00
CA PRO A 182 15.75 20.31 1.64
C PRO A 182 16.05 19.49 2.90
N PHE A 183 15.03 18.92 3.55
CA PHE A 183 15.17 18.06 4.71
C PHE A 183 15.31 16.58 4.30
N TRP A 184 14.34 16.04 3.53
CA TRP A 184 14.30 14.63 3.16
C TRP A 184 15.38 14.25 2.15
N GLY A 185 15.66 15.09 1.15
CA GLY A 185 16.61 14.79 0.09
C GLY A 185 18.05 14.64 0.56
N LYS A 186 18.42 15.26 1.69
CA LYS A 186 19.72 15.05 2.32
C LYS A 186 19.86 13.68 2.99
N SER A 187 18.73 13.13 3.45
CA SER A 187 18.69 11.90 4.24
C SER A 187 18.34 10.66 3.40
N ILE A 188 17.75 10.83 2.21
CA ILE A 188 17.40 9.73 1.32
C ILE A 188 18.54 9.43 0.35
N ASP A 189 18.83 8.14 0.17
CA ASP A 189 19.72 7.65 -0.87
C ASP A 189 18.94 7.44 -2.17
N ALA A 190 19.22 8.28 -3.17
CA ALA A 190 18.52 8.24 -4.46
C ALA A 190 18.77 6.95 -5.27
N ASP A 191 19.83 6.20 -4.94
CA ASP A 191 20.16 4.93 -5.60
C ASP A 191 19.55 3.72 -4.88
N ARG A 192 18.94 3.92 -3.71
CA ARG A 192 18.35 2.87 -2.88
C ARG A 192 16.85 3.11 -2.64
N ILE A 193 16.07 3.05 -3.72
CA ILE A 193 14.62 3.27 -3.68
C ILE A 193 13.89 1.98 -4.03
N GLY A 194 13.05 1.51 -3.12
CA GLY A 194 12.12 0.41 -3.31
C GLY A 194 10.68 0.91 -3.41
N VAL A 195 9.80 0.05 -3.88
CA VAL A 195 8.36 0.29 -3.85
C VAL A 195 7.64 -0.94 -3.30
N ALA A 196 6.64 -0.71 -2.45
CA ALA A 196 5.73 -1.72 -1.95
C ALA A 196 4.28 -1.32 -2.23
N GLY A 197 3.37 -2.28 -2.12
CA GLY A 197 1.95 -1.97 -2.16
C GLY A 197 1.07 -3.20 -2.01
N HIS A 198 -0.19 -2.95 -1.66
CA HIS A 198 -1.19 -3.99 -1.47
C HIS A 198 -2.31 -3.89 -2.51
N SER A 199 -2.81 -5.03 -2.98
CA SER A 199 -3.96 -5.10 -3.90
C SER A 199 -3.72 -4.28 -5.17
N GLN A 200 -4.56 -3.27 -5.44
CA GLN A 200 -4.33 -2.31 -6.52
C GLN A 200 -2.99 -1.55 -6.34
N GLY A 201 -2.52 -1.37 -5.11
CA GLY A 201 -1.19 -0.83 -4.84
C GLY A 201 -0.06 -1.80 -5.17
N GLY A 202 -0.26 -3.11 -4.97
CA GLY A 202 0.66 -4.14 -5.43
C GLY A 202 0.78 -4.17 -6.95
N PHE A 203 -0.34 -4.06 -7.66
CA PHE A 203 -0.36 -3.84 -9.11
C PHE A 203 0.40 -2.56 -9.51
N THR A 204 0.17 -1.45 -8.79
CA THR A 204 0.88 -0.18 -9.00
C THR A 204 2.39 -0.35 -8.83
N ALA A 205 2.82 -1.09 -7.81
CA ALA A 205 4.23 -1.36 -7.55
C ALA A 205 4.90 -2.14 -8.69
N LEU A 206 4.23 -3.17 -9.22
CA LEU A 206 4.71 -3.90 -10.41
C LEU A 206 4.84 -2.96 -11.61
N TRP A 207 3.88 -2.08 -11.80
CA TRP A 207 3.83 -1.19 -12.97
C TRP A 207 4.92 -0.11 -12.91
N VAL A 208 5.05 0.60 -11.79
CA VAL A 208 6.10 1.61 -11.63
C VAL A 208 7.51 1.00 -11.62
N GLY A 209 7.63 -0.25 -11.19
CA GLY A 209 8.88 -1.02 -11.20
C GLY A 209 9.35 -1.46 -12.59
N GLY A 210 8.47 -1.38 -13.61
CA GLY A 210 8.85 -1.66 -14.99
C GLY A 210 7.98 -2.65 -15.75
N ALA A 211 6.98 -3.29 -15.12
CA ALA A 211 6.00 -4.08 -15.86
C ALA A 211 5.28 -3.21 -16.89
N ARG A 212 4.85 -3.81 -18.00
CA ARG A 212 4.15 -3.10 -19.08
C ARG A 212 2.69 -3.57 -19.19
N ILE A 213 1.83 -2.67 -19.60
CA ILE A 213 0.44 -2.95 -19.92
C ILE A 213 0.31 -3.14 -21.43
N ASN A 214 -0.36 -4.20 -21.84
CA ASN A 214 -0.76 -4.42 -23.22
C ASN A 214 -1.93 -3.46 -23.54
N PRO A 215 -1.80 -2.53 -24.51
CA PRO A 215 -2.82 -1.52 -24.79
C PRO A 215 -4.17 -2.11 -25.21
N GLU A 216 -4.16 -3.19 -25.99
CA GLU A 216 -5.40 -3.83 -26.48
C GLU A 216 -6.18 -4.49 -25.34
N LYS A 217 -5.46 -5.20 -24.44
CA LYS A 217 -6.07 -5.83 -23.26
C LYS A 217 -6.60 -4.78 -22.28
N TYR A 218 -5.86 -3.70 -22.10
CA TYR A 218 -6.30 -2.55 -21.31
C TYR A 218 -7.60 -1.94 -21.85
N LEU A 219 -7.68 -1.69 -23.16
CA LEU A 219 -8.90 -1.19 -23.79
C LEU A 219 -10.05 -2.19 -23.70
N ALA A 220 -9.77 -3.49 -23.83
CA ALA A 220 -10.79 -4.53 -23.65
C ALA A 220 -11.34 -4.54 -22.21
N PHE A 221 -10.47 -4.39 -21.21
CA PHE A 221 -10.87 -4.27 -19.81
C PHE A 221 -11.78 -3.04 -19.58
N GLN A 222 -11.42 -1.89 -20.13
CA GLN A 222 -12.23 -0.67 -20.03
C GLN A 222 -13.61 -0.84 -20.69
N ARG A 223 -13.68 -1.46 -21.89
CA ARG A 223 -14.95 -1.74 -22.57
C ARG A 223 -15.84 -2.63 -21.72
N GLY A 224 -15.27 -3.63 -21.06
CA GLY A 224 -15.97 -4.49 -20.11
C GLY A 224 -16.63 -3.68 -18.97
N TRP A 225 -15.90 -2.71 -18.42
CA TRP A 225 -16.40 -1.82 -17.36
C TRP A 225 -17.51 -0.89 -17.86
N ARG A 226 -17.36 -0.30 -19.04
CA ARG A 226 -18.37 0.58 -19.64
C ARG A 226 -19.70 -0.13 -19.86
N ASN A 227 -19.66 -1.40 -20.21
CA ASN A 227 -20.86 -2.21 -20.44
C ASN A 227 -21.40 -2.87 -19.16
N ASN A 228 -20.73 -2.71 -18.03
CA ASN A 228 -21.14 -3.32 -16.78
C ASN A 228 -22.23 -2.51 -16.08
N GLN A 229 -23.45 -3.04 -16.03
CA GLN A 229 -24.61 -2.41 -15.38
C GLN A 229 -24.44 -2.21 -13.86
N MET A 230 -23.49 -2.91 -13.22
CA MET A 230 -23.16 -2.73 -11.80
C MET A 230 -22.28 -1.51 -11.54
N VAL A 231 -21.68 -0.92 -12.56
CA VAL A 231 -20.93 0.33 -12.48
C VAL A 231 -21.90 1.50 -12.65
N PRO A 232 -21.94 2.48 -11.73
CA PRO A 232 -22.78 3.67 -11.88
C PRO A 232 -22.62 4.35 -13.24
N GLU A 233 -23.71 4.82 -13.80
CA GLU A 233 -23.74 5.37 -15.16
C GLU A 233 -22.77 6.53 -15.36
N TYR A 234 -22.69 7.44 -14.39
CA TYR A 234 -21.77 8.58 -14.46
C TYR A 234 -20.31 8.15 -14.54
N LEU A 235 -19.90 7.03 -13.90
CA LEU A 235 -18.57 6.46 -14.02
C LEU A 235 -18.36 5.77 -15.37
N ARG A 236 -19.38 5.12 -15.91
CA ARG A 236 -19.30 4.46 -17.23
C ARG A 236 -19.12 5.46 -18.35
N ASN A 237 -19.77 6.61 -18.27
CA ASN A 237 -19.73 7.66 -19.28
C ASN A 237 -18.40 8.43 -19.30
N GLU A 238 -17.65 8.43 -18.19
CA GLU A 238 -16.32 9.06 -18.12
C GLU A 238 -15.19 8.19 -18.67
N LEU A 239 -15.45 6.96 -19.12
CA LEU A 239 -14.42 6.08 -19.66
C LEU A 239 -14.15 6.41 -21.14
N PRO A 240 -13.06 7.07 -21.49
CA PRO A 240 -12.65 7.22 -22.89
C PRO A 240 -12.29 5.82 -23.43
N LEU A 241 -12.89 5.42 -24.53
CA LEU A 241 -12.62 4.12 -25.15
C LEU A 241 -11.48 4.13 -26.17
N ASP A 242 -10.98 5.34 -26.53
CA ASP A 242 -10.26 5.55 -27.77
C ASP A 242 -8.79 5.90 -27.58
N ALA A 243 -8.34 6.10 -26.34
CA ALA A 243 -6.95 6.41 -26.05
C ALA A 243 -6.47 5.59 -24.84
N ALA A 244 -5.43 4.80 -25.05
CA ALA A 244 -4.59 4.38 -23.96
C ALA A 244 -3.84 5.64 -23.48
N PRO A 245 -4.05 6.12 -22.22
CA PRO A 245 -3.19 7.16 -21.68
C PRO A 245 -1.76 6.66 -21.62
N ALA A 246 -0.80 7.54 -21.34
CA ALA A 246 0.61 7.16 -21.23
C ALA A 246 0.78 5.93 -20.35
N LEU A 247 0.94 4.76 -20.99
CA LEU A 247 1.07 3.47 -20.29
C LEU A 247 2.52 3.21 -19.84
N ASP A 248 3.47 4.06 -20.26
CA ASP A 248 4.84 4.03 -19.80
C ASP A 248 5.00 4.91 -18.56
N VAL A 249 4.84 4.28 -17.41
CA VAL A 249 4.92 4.92 -16.08
C VAL A 249 6.04 4.33 -15.23
N HIS A 250 6.98 3.64 -15.88
CA HIS A 250 8.15 3.09 -15.23
C HIS A 250 9.05 4.19 -14.68
N ASP A 251 9.39 4.10 -13.41
CA ASP A 251 10.40 4.97 -12.78
C ASP A 251 11.71 4.21 -12.57
N LYS A 252 12.73 4.56 -13.33
CA LYS A 252 14.04 3.88 -13.30
C LYS A 252 14.80 4.02 -11.98
N ARG A 253 14.35 4.92 -11.09
CA ARG A 253 14.88 5.06 -9.73
C ARG A 253 14.44 3.91 -8.83
N VAL A 254 13.32 3.23 -9.14
CA VAL A 254 12.87 2.06 -8.43
C VAL A 254 13.80 0.88 -8.71
N LYS A 255 14.39 0.31 -7.65
CA LYS A 255 15.37 -0.77 -7.73
C LYS A 255 14.87 -2.11 -7.18
N ALA A 256 13.75 -2.11 -6.46
CA ALA A 256 13.16 -3.32 -5.88
C ALA A 256 11.64 -3.15 -5.71
N VAL A 257 10.88 -4.23 -5.89
CA VAL A 257 9.41 -4.24 -5.80
C VAL A 257 8.95 -5.29 -4.80
N PHE A 258 8.09 -4.90 -3.84
CA PHE A 258 7.43 -5.81 -2.89
C PHE A 258 5.91 -5.70 -3.04
N ALA A 259 5.30 -6.68 -3.69
CA ALA A 259 3.87 -6.68 -4.01
C ALA A 259 3.08 -7.62 -3.10
N MET A 260 2.15 -7.07 -2.31
CA MET A 260 1.25 -7.81 -1.44
C MET A 260 -0.09 -8.01 -2.15
N ALA A 261 -0.50 -9.25 -2.38
CA ALA A 261 -1.76 -9.62 -3.04
C ALA A 261 -2.07 -8.72 -4.26
N PRO A 262 -1.13 -8.55 -5.23
CA PRO A 262 -1.38 -7.66 -6.35
C PRO A 262 -2.68 -8.03 -7.06
N GLY A 263 -3.58 -7.05 -7.22
CA GLY A 263 -4.89 -7.27 -7.84
C GLY A 263 -4.90 -6.91 -9.33
N ILE A 264 -5.90 -7.43 -10.05
CA ILE A 264 -6.19 -7.09 -11.46
C ILE A 264 -5.02 -7.27 -12.48
N VAL A 265 -3.99 -8.02 -12.14
CA VAL A 265 -2.76 -8.14 -12.95
C VAL A 265 -3.08 -8.58 -14.38
N GLN A 266 -3.59 -9.80 -14.54
CA GLN A 266 -3.91 -10.35 -15.85
C GLN A 266 -5.11 -9.64 -16.48
N ALA A 267 -6.13 -9.31 -15.68
CA ALA A 267 -7.35 -8.70 -16.17
C ALA A 267 -7.14 -7.29 -16.73
N PHE A 268 -6.24 -6.51 -16.13
CA PHE A 268 -5.96 -5.15 -16.58
C PHE A 268 -5.00 -5.08 -17.76
N GLY A 269 -4.37 -6.19 -18.11
CA GLY A 269 -3.51 -6.30 -19.29
C GLY A 269 -2.01 -6.31 -19.01
N MET A 270 -1.57 -6.56 -17.79
CA MET A 270 -0.19 -7.02 -17.57
C MET A 270 -0.11 -8.46 -18.04
N ASP A 271 0.25 -8.63 -19.30
CA ASP A 271 0.42 -9.97 -19.87
C ASP A 271 1.87 -10.49 -19.67
N GLU A 272 2.12 -11.70 -20.17
CA GLU A 272 3.42 -12.34 -20.04
C GLU A 272 4.56 -11.49 -20.58
N ALA A 273 4.35 -10.86 -21.74
CA ALA A 273 5.36 -10.01 -22.37
C ALA A 273 5.61 -8.75 -21.54
N GLY A 274 4.55 -8.15 -21.01
CA GLY A 274 4.63 -6.97 -20.15
C GLY A 274 5.30 -7.26 -18.81
N LEU A 275 5.01 -8.40 -18.18
CA LEU A 275 5.63 -8.81 -16.91
C LEU A 275 7.12 -9.13 -17.06
N ARG A 276 7.56 -9.68 -18.21
CA ARG A 276 9.00 -9.90 -18.48
C ARG A 276 9.83 -8.62 -18.55
N GLN A 277 9.20 -7.46 -18.71
CA GLN A 277 9.90 -6.16 -18.72
C GLN A 277 10.30 -5.68 -17.32
N LEU A 278 9.69 -6.24 -16.28
CA LEU A 278 10.05 -5.93 -14.89
C LEU A 278 11.31 -6.74 -14.53
N THR A 279 12.47 -6.10 -14.61
CA THR A 279 13.78 -6.74 -14.45
C THR A 279 14.43 -6.50 -13.08
N VAL A 280 13.89 -5.60 -12.25
CA VAL A 280 14.40 -5.42 -10.90
C VAL A 280 13.93 -6.56 -9.98
N PRO A 281 14.67 -6.89 -8.90
CA PRO A 281 14.25 -7.85 -7.90
C PRO A 281 12.80 -7.59 -7.46
N THR A 282 12.00 -8.65 -7.42
CA THR A 282 10.57 -8.55 -7.11
C THR A 282 10.18 -9.64 -6.12
N TYR A 283 9.56 -9.25 -5.00
CA TYR A 283 8.98 -10.17 -4.03
C TYR A 283 7.45 -10.04 -4.06
N ILE A 284 6.76 -11.17 -4.18
CA ILE A 284 5.31 -11.21 -4.22
C ILE A 284 4.82 -12.08 -3.07
N THR A 285 3.85 -11.59 -2.30
CA THR A 285 3.18 -12.40 -1.28
C THR A 285 1.68 -12.29 -1.40
N VAL A 286 0.96 -13.38 -1.10
CA VAL A 286 -0.50 -13.46 -1.20
C VAL A 286 -1.04 -14.51 -0.26
N GLY A 287 -2.23 -14.34 0.29
CA GLY A 287 -2.93 -15.36 1.04
C GLY A 287 -3.46 -16.48 0.14
N ALA A 288 -3.32 -17.74 0.55
CA ALA A 288 -3.86 -18.88 -0.21
C ALA A 288 -5.39 -18.85 -0.32
N GLY A 289 -6.07 -18.18 0.61
CA GLY A 289 -7.52 -17.99 0.62
C GLY A 289 -8.02 -16.72 -0.04
N ASP A 290 -7.17 -15.95 -0.69
CA ASP A 290 -7.52 -14.67 -1.31
C ASP A 290 -8.53 -14.86 -2.46
N THR A 291 -9.77 -14.42 -2.22
CA THR A 291 -10.87 -14.48 -3.19
C THR A 291 -11.08 -13.15 -3.92
N GLN A 292 -10.47 -12.05 -3.44
CA GLN A 292 -10.57 -10.74 -4.07
C GLN A 292 -9.55 -10.56 -5.19
N ALA A 293 -8.33 -11.06 -4.99
CA ALA A 293 -7.28 -11.13 -5.99
C ALA A 293 -6.76 -12.57 -6.12
N PRO A 294 -7.55 -13.51 -6.68
CA PRO A 294 -7.21 -14.93 -6.71
C PRO A 294 -5.77 -15.15 -7.19
N PRO A 295 -4.94 -15.88 -6.42
CA PRO A 295 -3.49 -16.01 -6.67
C PRO A 295 -3.18 -16.43 -8.10
N LYS A 296 -3.94 -17.40 -8.63
CA LYS A 296 -3.74 -17.99 -9.97
C LYS A 296 -3.67 -16.95 -11.09
N HIS A 297 -4.48 -15.92 -11.04
CA HIS A 297 -4.62 -14.89 -12.08
C HIS A 297 -3.86 -13.59 -11.76
N ASN A 298 -3.30 -13.49 -10.58
CA ASN A 298 -2.63 -12.31 -10.07
C ASN A 298 -1.20 -12.62 -9.60
N ALA A 299 -1.00 -12.94 -8.33
CA ALA A 299 0.32 -13.15 -7.73
C ALA A 299 1.12 -14.28 -8.39
N GLU A 300 0.51 -15.46 -8.55
CA GLU A 300 1.17 -16.60 -9.20
C GLU A 300 1.40 -16.37 -10.69
N PHE A 301 0.46 -15.70 -11.36
CA PHE A 301 0.64 -15.33 -12.76
C PHE A 301 1.81 -14.36 -12.91
N ALA A 302 1.87 -13.30 -12.09
CA ALA A 302 2.96 -12.35 -12.11
C ALA A 302 4.32 -13.01 -11.83
N ALA A 303 4.39 -13.82 -10.76
CA ALA A 303 5.64 -14.49 -10.38
C ALA A 303 6.19 -15.44 -11.45
N ARG A 304 5.32 -16.11 -12.21
CA ARG A 304 5.77 -17.00 -13.30
C ARG A 304 6.42 -16.25 -14.46
N HIS A 305 6.11 -14.98 -14.65
CA HIS A 305 6.52 -14.24 -15.84
C HIS A 305 7.52 -13.12 -15.56
N ILE A 306 7.69 -12.71 -14.30
CA ILE A 306 8.72 -11.75 -13.89
C ILE A 306 10.06 -12.50 -13.72
N PRO A 307 11.15 -12.10 -14.39
CA PRO A 307 12.42 -12.87 -14.40
C PRO A 307 13.04 -13.10 -13.02
N HIS A 308 12.93 -12.14 -12.13
CA HIS A 308 13.56 -12.16 -10.79
C HIS A 308 12.51 -12.02 -9.69
N ALA A 309 11.43 -12.81 -9.80
CA ALA A 309 10.38 -12.83 -8.80
C ALA A 309 10.56 -13.98 -7.80
N GLU A 310 10.42 -13.63 -6.52
CA GLU A 310 10.17 -14.58 -5.44
C GLU A 310 8.67 -14.54 -5.10
N LEU A 311 8.06 -15.71 -4.89
CA LEU A 311 6.65 -15.81 -4.50
C LEU A 311 6.52 -16.54 -3.16
N TYR A 312 5.82 -15.93 -2.23
CA TYR A 312 5.38 -16.55 -0.99
C TYR A 312 3.85 -16.57 -0.91
N VAL A 313 3.27 -17.76 -1.01
CA VAL A 313 1.84 -17.98 -0.77
C VAL A 313 1.66 -18.33 0.71
N ILE A 314 1.00 -17.46 1.47
CA ILE A 314 0.76 -17.64 2.90
C ILE A 314 -0.27 -18.76 3.07
N PRO A 315 0.09 -19.86 3.74
CA PRO A 315 -0.77 -21.04 3.79
C PRO A 315 -2.02 -20.82 4.64
N GLY A 316 -3.03 -21.66 4.42
CA GLY A 316 -4.28 -21.64 5.18
C GLY A 316 -5.35 -20.73 4.56
N ARG A 317 -6.35 -20.38 5.35
CA ARG A 317 -7.48 -19.54 4.93
C ARG A 317 -7.17 -18.04 5.06
N VAL A 318 -5.96 -17.64 4.66
CA VAL A 318 -5.52 -16.25 4.68
C VAL A 318 -6.16 -15.52 3.53
N ASP A 319 -6.98 -14.51 3.83
CA ASP A 319 -7.71 -13.72 2.85
C ASP A 319 -6.95 -12.43 2.46
N HIS A 320 -7.53 -11.67 1.54
CA HIS A 320 -6.98 -10.47 0.91
C HIS A 320 -6.58 -9.39 1.91
N ASP A 321 -7.46 -9.10 2.88
CA ASP A 321 -7.31 -7.98 3.81
C ASP A 321 -6.37 -8.26 5.00
N ILE A 322 -5.65 -9.40 4.99
CA ILE A 322 -4.64 -9.75 5.99
C ILE A 322 -3.55 -8.67 6.11
N PHE A 323 -3.31 -7.90 5.06
CA PHE A 323 -2.22 -6.93 4.96
C PHE A 323 -2.53 -5.55 5.57
N ILE A 324 -3.76 -5.28 5.99
CA ILE A 324 -4.08 -4.06 6.74
C ILE A 324 -3.69 -4.21 8.20
N ASN A 325 -3.53 -3.08 8.92
CA ASN A 325 -3.22 -3.09 10.35
C ASN A 325 -4.14 -4.03 11.15
N GLU A 326 -3.64 -4.53 12.27
CA GLU A 326 -4.48 -5.25 13.23
C GLU A 326 -5.55 -4.33 13.81
N CYS A 327 -6.78 -4.84 13.93
CA CYS A 327 -7.91 -4.08 14.41
C CYS A 327 -8.19 -4.35 15.90
N ILE A 328 -8.48 -3.29 16.65
CA ILE A 328 -9.11 -3.40 17.97
C ILE A 328 -10.58 -3.81 17.81
N GLU A 329 -11.27 -4.03 18.92
CA GLU A 329 -12.68 -4.47 18.93
C GLU A 329 -13.59 -3.53 18.14
N ASP A 330 -13.45 -2.20 18.34
CA ASP A 330 -14.20 -1.21 17.57
C ASP A 330 -13.96 -1.33 16.07
N GLY A 331 -12.73 -1.57 15.65
CA GLY A 331 -12.40 -1.81 14.25
C GLY A 331 -13.08 -3.06 13.69
N ARG A 332 -13.09 -4.16 14.45
CA ARG A 332 -13.80 -5.40 14.07
C ARG A 332 -15.32 -5.19 13.95
N ASN A 333 -15.89 -4.36 14.81
CA ASN A 333 -17.32 -4.04 14.77
C ASN A 333 -17.68 -3.16 13.56
N VAL A 334 -16.82 -2.19 13.21
CA VAL A 334 -17.08 -1.24 12.12
C VAL A 334 -16.72 -1.82 10.75
N PHE A 335 -15.63 -2.58 10.66
CA PHE A 335 -15.08 -3.14 9.42
C PHE A 335 -14.88 -4.66 9.49
N PRO A 336 -15.92 -5.47 9.79
CA PRO A 336 -15.77 -6.90 10.05
C PRO A 336 -15.13 -7.66 8.89
N LEU A 337 -15.40 -7.30 7.64
CA LEU A 337 -14.84 -7.97 6.47
C LEU A 337 -13.34 -7.78 6.31
N ALA A 338 -12.80 -6.68 6.81
CA ALA A 338 -11.37 -6.37 6.71
C ALA A 338 -10.60 -6.70 8.00
N CYS A 339 -11.30 -6.75 9.13
CA CYS A 339 -10.70 -6.84 10.45
C CYS A 339 -10.85 -8.22 11.13
N ILE A 340 -11.73 -9.10 10.62
CA ILE A 340 -11.96 -10.43 11.22
C ILE A 340 -11.36 -11.49 10.29
N ASP A 341 -10.30 -12.11 10.76
CA ASP A 341 -9.65 -13.20 10.05
C ASP A 341 -10.39 -14.53 10.24
N ALA A 342 -10.12 -15.48 9.34
CA ALA A 342 -10.65 -16.83 9.48
C ALA A 342 -10.12 -17.52 10.77
N PRO A 343 -10.88 -18.43 11.37
CA PRO A 343 -10.43 -19.17 12.55
C PRO A 343 -9.05 -19.82 12.35
N GLY A 344 -8.17 -19.62 13.32
CA GLY A 344 -6.79 -20.12 13.31
C GLY A 344 -5.78 -19.23 12.57
N ILE A 345 -6.19 -18.12 11.98
CA ILE A 345 -5.29 -17.13 11.41
C ILE A 345 -4.89 -16.11 12.48
N ASP A 346 -3.59 -15.90 12.61
CA ASP A 346 -2.98 -14.93 13.52
C ASP A 346 -2.31 -13.84 12.67
N ARG A 347 -3.00 -12.69 12.52
CA ARG A 347 -2.56 -11.56 11.70
C ARG A 347 -1.22 -11.03 12.18
N GLY A 348 -1.02 -10.90 13.48
CA GLY A 348 0.23 -10.38 14.04
C GLY A 348 1.43 -11.23 13.68
N LYS A 349 1.31 -12.58 13.77
CA LYS A 349 2.39 -13.48 13.33
C LYS A 349 2.66 -13.40 11.83
N ILE A 350 1.60 -13.26 11.02
CA ILE A 350 1.75 -13.10 9.59
C ILE A 350 2.45 -11.77 9.29
N HIS A 351 2.06 -10.68 9.94
CA HIS A 351 2.72 -9.38 9.80
C HIS A 351 4.20 -9.45 10.16
N ALA A 352 4.55 -10.08 11.28
CA ALA A 352 5.95 -10.28 11.68
C ALA A 352 6.75 -11.03 10.60
N SER A 353 6.21 -12.15 10.11
CA SER A 353 6.86 -12.96 9.06
C SER A 353 7.04 -12.17 7.75
N ILE A 354 6.04 -11.38 7.35
CA ILE A 354 6.11 -10.55 6.13
C ILE A 354 7.07 -9.39 6.32
N GLY A 355 7.09 -8.77 7.51
CA GLY A 355 8.04 -7.73 7.86
C GLY A 355 9.48 -8.22 7.74
N ASP A 356 9.78 -9.38 8.33
CA ASP A 356 11.11 -10.02 8.24
C ASP A 356 11.49 -10.35 6.79
N ALA A 357 10.55 -10.87 6.00
CA ALA A 357 10.77 -11.16 4.59
C ALA A 357 11.06 -9.87 3.79
N ALA A 358 10.30 -8.80 4.05
CA ALA A 358 10.49 -7.51 3.39
C ALA A 358 11.83 -6.88 3.77
N LEU A 359 12.21 -6.94 5.04
CA LEU A 359 13.50 -6.46 5.51
C LEU A 359 14.65 -7.16 4.80
N LYS A 360 14.64 -8.50 4.84
CA LYS A 360 15.66 -9.33 4.16
C LYS A 360 15.73 -9.04 2.66
N PHE A 361 14.57 -8.94 2.03
CA PHE A 361 14.47 -8.65 0.60
C PHE A 361 15.05 -7.29 0.24
N TYR A 362 14.64 -6.22 0.94
CA TYR A 362 15.13 -4.87 0.66
C TYR A 362 16.61 -4.69 1.02
N ASP A 363 17.09 -5.30 2.12
CA ASP A 363 18.51 -5.27 2.47
C ASP A 363 19.38 -5.83 1.36
N ALA A 364 18.98 -6.97 0.80
CA ALA A 364 19.70 -7.61 -0.29
C ALA A 364 19.58 -6.82 -1.61
N SER A 365 18.36 -6.40 -1.97
CA SER A 365 18.07 -5.79 -3.27
C SER A 365 18.53 -4.34 -3.38
N LEU A 366 18.57 -3.60 -2.26
CA LEU A 366 18.99 -2.21 -2.20
C LEU A 366 20.41 -2.05 -1.63
N ASN A 367 21.13 -3.13 -1.38
CA ASN A 367 22.48 -3.12 -0.80
C ASN A 367 22.57 -2.28 0.48
N VAL A 368 21.61 -2.45 1.41
CA VAL A 368 21.57 -1.71 2.66
C VAL A 368 22.59 -2.32 3.62
N PRO A 369 23.64 -1.57 4.05
CA PRO A 369 24.61 -2.10 4.97
C PRO A 369 23.98 -2.29 6.35
N ARG A 370 24.11 -3.49 6.93
CA ARG A 370 23.82 -3.76 8.34
C ARG A 370 25.12 -3.70 9.12
N GLY A 371 25.16 -2.86 10.14
CA GLY A 371 26.29 -2.84 11.08
C GLY A 371 26.45 -4.25 11.69
N LYS A 372 27.71 -4.70 11.80
CA LYS A 372 28.08 -5.96 12.45
C LYS A 372 27.89 -5.86 13.95
#